data_8040add274526d3d1216c44193360485
#
_entry.id   8040add274526d3d1216c44193360485
#
_cell.length_a   1.000
_cell.length_b   1.000
_cell.length_c   1.000
_cell.angle_alpha   90.00
_cell.angle_beta   90.00
_cell.angle_gamma   90.00
#
_symmetry.space_group_name_H-M   'P 1'
#
loop_
_entity.id
_entity.type
_entity.pdbx_description
1 polymer ?
#
loop_
_entity_poly.entity_id
_entity_poly.type
_entity_poly.pdbx_seq_one_letter_code
_entity_poly.pdbx_strand_id
1 'polypeptide(L)'
;MAHRLWASGGAALLDKIGPAIVQVHSAGGPFGWLVANERPHLVKAIVNVEGGGAPFSPQTPWGLTDIPLVFDPPISDPSQLATRDVPASAGLPAYKLQADNSVHKLRNLEGIPIAFVTSESSGHMQGPEVVAFLKQAGCKADDVQLKNLGVSGNGHFMMLETNRKQVFGVIQNWIEHSVT
;
A
#
# COMPACT_ATOMS: atom_id res chain seq x y z
N MET A 1 11.27 13.48 7.46
CA MET A 1 11.14 14.72 6.63
C MET A 1 10.46 14.43 5.28
N ALA A 2 10.86 13.39 4.54
CA ALA A 2 10.31 13.09 3.21
C ALA A 2 8.80 12.87 3.23
N HIS A 3 8.26 12.05 4.13
CA HIS A 3 6.82 11.75 4.21
C HIS A 3 5.95 13.01 4.38
N ARG A 4 6.37 13.98 5.19
CA ARG A 4 5.62 15.25 5.35
C ARG A 4 5.58 16.07 4.06
N LEU A 5 6.71 16.15 3.35
CA LEU A 5 6.78 16.87 2.08
C LEU A 5 5.92 16.21 1.01
N TRP A 6 5.90 14.88 0.98
CA TRP A 6 5.07 14.13 0.05
C TRP A 6 3.58 14.23 0.38
N ALA A 7 3.21 14.16 1.65
CA ALA A 7 1.82 14.36 2.07
C ALA A 7 1.30 15.73 1.60
N SER A 8 2.02 16.81 1.94
CA SER A 8 1.60 18.17 1.58
C SER A 8 1.70 18.46 0.08
N GLY A 9 2.79 18.04 -0.58
CA GLY A 9 3.00 18.26 -2.01
C GLY A 9 2.02 17.46 -2.88
N GLY A 10 1.79 16.21 -2.53
CA GLY A 10 0.81 15.35 -3.20
C GLY A 10 -0.62 15.86 -3.04
N ALA A 11 -0.98 16.31 -1.82
CA ALA A 11 -2.27 16.95 -1.57
C ALA A 11 -2.45 18.21 -2.43
N ALA A 12 -1.44 19.09 -2.46
CA ALA A 12 -1.48 20.30 -3.29
C ALA A 12 -1.55 20.01 -4.79
N LEU A 13 -0.95 18.91 -5.25
CA LEU A 13 -1.08 18.45 -6.64
C LEU A 13 -2.52 18.02 -6.93
N LEU A 14 -3.12 17.18 -6.09
CA LEU A 14 -4.50 16.72 -6.27
C LEU A 14 -5.49 17.88 -6.20
N ASP A 15 -5.27 18.87 -5.36
CA ASP A 15 -6.09 20.10 -5.31
C ASP A 15 -6.09 20.86 -6.66
N LYS A 16 -5.01 20.75 -7.41
CA LYS A 16 -4.88 21.41 -8.74
C LYS A 16 -5.46 20.58 -9.88
N ILE A 17 -5.23 19.27 -9.90
CA ILE A 17 -5.59 18.41 -11.03
C ILE A 17 -6.95 17.73 -10.87
N GLY A 18 -7.51 17.71 -9.65
CA GLY A 18 -8.73 16.99 -9.31
C GLY A 18 -8.52 15.50 -9.05
N PRO A 19 -9.61 14.70 -9.05
CA PRO A 19 -9.56 13.29 -8.72
C PRO A 19 -8.64 12.49 -9.64
N ALA A 20 -7.79 11.62 -9.04
CA ALA A 20 -6.81 10.82 -9.78
C ALA A 20 -6.61 9.42 -9.16
N ILE A 21 -6.08 8.51 -9.95
CA ILE A 21 -5.50 7.26 -9.49
C ILE A 21 -4.04 7.54 -9.12
N VAL A 22 -3.64 7.12 -7.92
CA VAL A 22 -2.28 7.31 -7.42
C VAL A 22 -1.50 6.01 -7.62
N GLN A 23 -0.53 6.03 -8.54
CA GLN A 23 0.39 4.92 -8.71
C GLN A 23 1.75 5.25 -8.09
N VAL A 24 2.27 4.34 -7.29
CA VAL A 24 3.56 4.46 -6.58
C VAL A 24 4.42 3.21 -6.81
N HIS A 25 5.74 3.35 -6.68
CA HIS A 25 6.68 2.26 -6.83
C HIS A 25 7.80 2.35 -5.80
N SER A 26 8.27 1.20 -5.30
CA SER A 26 9.48 1.08 -4.48
C SER A 26 9.46 2.00 -3.26
N ALA A 27 10.51 2.79 -3.04
CA ALA A 27 10.59 3.78 -1.96
C ALA A 27 9.45 4.80 -1.94
N GLY A 28 8.73 4.95 -3.05
CA GLY A 28 7.55 5.79 -3.17
C GLY A 28 6.27 5.18 -2.56
N GLY A 29 6.28 3.90 -2.19
CA GLY A 29 5.10 3.19 -1.68
C GLY A 29 4.34 3.92 -0.59
N PRO A 30 4.99 4.40 0.50
CA PRO A 30 4.32 5.12 1.58
C PRO A 30 3.61 6.39 1.14
N PHE A 31 4.02 7.00 0.04
CA PHE A 31 3.44 8.26 -0.43
C PHE A 31 2.01 8.10 -0.94
N GLY A 32 1.66 6.92 -1.48
CA GLY A 32 0.28 6.59 -1.85
C GLY A 32 -0.67 6.66 -0.65
N TRP A 33 -0.26 6.10 0.47
CA TRP A 33 -1.03 6.13 1.73
C TRP A 33 -1.18 7.54 2.26
N LEU A 34 -0.09 8.32 2.25
CA LEU A 34 -0.05 9.69 2.76
C LEU A 34 -0.93 10.63 1.95
N VAL A 35 -0.85 10.57 0.62
CA VAL A 35 -1.65 11.42 -0.26
C VAL A 35 -3.14 11.09 -0.14
N ALA A 36 -3.49 9.81 -0.05
CA ALA A 36 -4.86 9.37 0.20
C ALA A 36 -5.36 9.80 1.57
N ASN A 37 -4.51 9.75 2.60
CA ASN A 37 -4.85 10.23 3.93
C ASN A 37 -5.17 11.73 3.96
N GLU A 38 -4.46 12.54 3.19
CA GLU A 38 -4.68 13.99 3.09
C GLU A 38 -5.90 14.37 2.22
N ARG A 39 -6.15 13.62 1.15
CA ARG A 39 -7.21 13.92 0.16
C ARG A 39 -8.00 12.67 -0.24
N PRO A 40 -8.67 12.00 0.73
CA PRO A 40 -9.36 10.73 0.46
C PRO A 40 -10.42 10.84 -0.65
N HIS A 41 -11.09 11.98 -0.78
CA HIS A 41 -12.12 12.22 -1.80
C HIS A 41 -11.57 12.50 -3.20
N LEU A 42 -10.27 12.76 -3.34
CA LEU A 42 -9.59 12.98 -4.62
C LEU A 42 -8.79 11.76 -5.09
N VAL A 43 -8.63 10.74 -4.28
CA VAL A 43 -7.95 9.49 -4.67
C VAL A 43 -8.98 8.45 -5.08
N LYS A 44 -9.04 8.14 -6.38
CA LYS A 44 -9.97 7.14 -6.94
C LYS A 44 -9.52 5.71 -6.68
N ALA A 45 -8.22 5.47 -6.68
CA ALA A 45 -7.59 4.19 -6.36
C ALA A 45 -6.11 4.39 -6.06
N ILE A 46 -5.50 3.42 -5.39
CA ILE A 46 -4.05 3.34 -5.18
C ILE A 46 -3.52 2.08 -5.85
N VAL A 47 -2.52 2.23 -6.71
CA VAL A 47 -1.74 1.11 -7.27
C VAL A 47 -0.33 1.19 -6.70
N ASN A 48 -0.03 0.33 -5.75
CA ASN A 48 1.28 0.24 -5.13
C ASN A 48 2.08 -0.91 -5.77
N VAL A 49 3.12 -0.57 -6.51
CA VAL A 49 4.00 -1.53 -7.18
C VAL A 49 5.23 -1.77 -6.32
N GLU A 50 5.25 -2.88 -5.58
CA GLU A 50 6.35 -3.28 -4.69
C GLU A 50 6.88 -2.15 -3.81
N GLY A 51 5.99 -1.34 -3.29
CA GLY A 51 6.35 -0.10 -2.62
C GLY A 51 6.23 -0.14 -1.11
N GLY A 52 7.24 0.39 -0.45
CA GLY A 52 7.30 0.47 0.99
C GLY A 52 7.98 -0.72 1.64
N GLY A 53 7.80 -0.84 2.95
CA GLY A 53 8.30 -1.93 3.77
C GLY A 53 7.18 -2.67 4.48
N ALA A 54 7.56 -3.72 5.20
CA ALA A 54 6.65 -4.48 6.06
C ALA A 54 5.95 -3.56 7.09
N PRO A 55 4.70 -3.87 7.46
CA PRO A 55 4.01 -3.13 8.50
C PRO A 55 4.79 -3.14 9.83
N PHE A 56 4.75 -2.01 10.54
CA PHE A 56 5.39 -1.87 11.86
C PHE A 56 6.92 -2.11 11.86
N SER A 57 7.57 -1.87 10.72
CA SER A 57 9.03 -1.81 10.67
C SER A 57 9.55 -0.58 11.42
N PRO A 58 10.85 -0.52 11.76
CA PRO A 58 11.43 0.67 12.39
C PRO A 58 11.22 1.97 11.59
N GLN A 59 11.03 1.87 10.27
CA GLN A 59 10.79 2.99 9.36
C GLN A 59 9.30 3.33 9.22
N THR A 60 8.39 2.47 9.70
CA THR A 60 6.95 2.61 9.54
C THR A 60 6.19 2.41 10.86
N PRO A 61 6.54 3.16 11.92
CA PRO A 61 5.95 2.97 13.24
C PRO A 61 4.42 3.20 13.29
N TRP A 62 3.88 3.95 12.34
CA TRP A 62 2.44 4.16 12.17
C TRP A 62 1.77 3.12 11.26
N GLY A 63 2.26 1.90 11.25
CA GLY A 63 1.79 0.82 10.39
C GLY A 63 2.54 0.79 9.07
N LEU A 64 2.26 1.70 8.14
CA LEU A 64 2.88 1.76 6.79
C LEU A 64 3.66 3.06 6.53
N THR A 65 3.77 3.95 7.53
CA THR A 65 4.34 5.29 7.37
C THR A 65 5.18 5.70 8.58
N ASP A 66 6.06 6.71 8.40
CA ASP A 66 6.86 7.32 9.49
C ASP A 66 6.14 8.49 10.17
N ILE A 67 5.02 8.96 9.63
CA ILE A 67 4.17 10.00 10.19
C ILE A 67 2.73 9.48 10.36
N PRO A 68 1.92 10.10 11.23
CA PRO A 68 0.56 9.64 11.50
C PRO A 68 -0.34 9.55 10.25
N LEU A 69 -1.12 8.48 10.17
CA LEU A 69 -2.34 8.39 9.38
C LEU A 69 -3.55 8.64 10.30
N VAL A 70 -4.70 8.91 9.72
CA VAL A 70 -5.95 9.06 10.49
C VAL A 70 -6.50 7.69 10.85
N PHE A 71 -6.43 7.36 12.14
CA PHE A 71 -6.95 6.13 12.71
C PHE A 71 -8.31 6.31 13.38
N ASP A 72 -9.09 5.24 13.44
CA ASP A 72 -10.34 5.14 14.20
C ASP A 72 -10.37 3.81 14.99
N PRO A 73 -10.39 3.83 16.34
CA PRO A 73 -10.30 4.99 17.22
C PRO A 73 -9.01 5.80 17.02
N PRO A 74 -9.05 7.12 17.28
CA PRO A 74 -7.87 7.98 17.06
C PRO A 74 -6.74 7.64 18.04
N ILE A 75 -5.50 7.80 17.56
CA ILE A 75 -4.28 7.63 18.34
C ILE A 75 -3.39 8.86 18.18
N SER A 76 -2.57 9.16 19.16
CA SER A 76 -1.64 10.28 19.17
C SER A 76 -0.17 9.86 19.21
N ASP A 77 0.10 8.58 19.48
CA ASP A 77 1.44 8.01 19.55
C ASP A 77 1.44 6.60 18.95
N PRO A 78 2.45 6.23 18.16
CA PRO A 78 2.50 4.90 17.51
C PRO A 78 2.58 3.74 18.52
N SER A 79 3.04 3.96 19.76
CA SER A 79 3.04 2.95 20.81
C SER A 79 1.63 2.49 21.24
N GLN A 80 0.60 3.26 20.90
CA GLN A 80 -0.81 2.89 21.11
C GLN A 80 -1.29 1.80 20.13
N LEU A 81 -0.56 1.58 19.03
CA LEU A 81 -0.82 0.48 18.10
C LEU A 81 -0.22 -0.82 18.66
N ALA A 82 -0.99 -1.51 19.51
CA ALA A 82 -0.60 -2.83 19.96
C ALA A 82 -0.44 -3.79 18.78
N THR A 83 0.65 -4.55 18.75
CA THR A 83 0.96 -5.47 17.65
C THR A 83 1.04 -6.91 18.12
N ARG A 84 0.84 -7.84 17.20
CA ARG A 84 1.14 -9.26 17.34
C ARG A 84 2.05 -9.73 16.23
N ASP A 85 2.85 -10.73 16.51
CA ASP A 85 3.65 -11.39 15.49
C ASP A 85 2.79 -12.39 14.70
N VAL A 86 3.00 -12.42 13.40
CA VAL A 86 2.51 -13.45 12.48
C VAL A 86 3.72 -14.31 12.12
N PRO A 87 3.72 -15.60 12.46
CA PRO A 87 4.87 -16.47 12.21
C PRO A 87 5.12 -16.63 10.70
N ALA A 88 6.38 -16.89 10.35
CA ALA A 88 6.74 -17.22 8.98
C ALA A 88 5.95 -18.44 8.48
N SER A 89 5.54 -18.40 7.24
CA SER A 89 4.86 -19.49 6.53
C SER A 89 5.51 -19.72 5.16
N ALA A 90 5.10 -20.76 4.44
CA ALA A 90 5.71 -21.10 3.17
C ALA A 90 5.78 -19.90 2.21
N GLY A 91 6.97 -19.39 1.98
CA GLY A 91 7.25 -18.26 1.09
C GLY A 91 7.04 -16.85 1.68
N LEU A 92 6.69 -16.73 2.98
CA LEU A 92 6.52 -15.44 3.64
C LEU A 92 7.37 -15.38 4.93
N PRO A 93 8.16 -14.30 5.15
CA PRO A 93 8.84 -14.07 6.41
C PRO A 93 7.83 -13.81 7.54
N ALA A 94 8.30 -13.85 8.79
CA ALA A 94 7.51 -13.38 9.93
C ALA A 94 7.29 -11.85 9.82
N TYR A 95 6.08 -11.40 10.17
CA TYR A 95 5.71 -9.98 10.11
C TYR A 95 4.78 -9.61 11.27
N LYS A 96 4.42 -8.34 11.37
CA LYS A 96 3.53 -7.83 12.42
C LYS A 96 2.19 -7.36 11.86
N LEU A 97 1.15 -7.62 12.63
CA LEU A 97 -0.18 -7.01 12.45
C LEU A 97 -0.60 -6.32 13.75
N GLN A 98 -1.68 -5.54 13.71
CA GLN A 98 -2.29 -5.06 14.94
C GLN A 98 -2.80 -6.24 15.78
N ALA A 99 -2.77 -6.12 17.11
CA ALA A 99 -3.36 -7.09 18.00
C ALA A 99 -4.89 -7.16 17.76
N ASP A 100 -5.43 -8.38 17.72
CA ASP A 100 -6.82 -8.62 17.29
C ASP A 100 -7.88 -7.95 18.20
N ASN A 101 -7.51 -7.69 19.47
CA ASN A 101 -8.36 -7.02 20.44
C ASN A 101 -8.19 -5.49 20.47
N SER A 102 -7.36 -4.92 19.62
CA SER A 102 -7.03 -3.48 19.58
C SER A 102 -6.78 -3.02 18.15
N VAL A 103 -7.74 -3.27 17.27
CA VAL A 103 -7.62 -2.89 15.86
C VAL A 103 -8.12 -1.46 15.64
N HIS A 104 -7.25 -0.63 15.08
CA HIS A 104 -7.57 0.71 14.62
C HIS A 104 -7.74 0.72 13.09
N LYS A 105 -8.82 1.32 12.60
CA LYS A 105 -9.11 1.44 11.17
C LYS A 105 -8.39 2.63 10.56
N LEU A 106 -7.98 2.51 9.30
CA LEU A 106 -7.43 3.62 8.51
C LEU A 106 -8.58 4.40 7.86
N ARG A 107 -9.17 5.33 8.61
CA ARG A 107 -10.42 6.02 8.27
C ARG A 107 -10.42 6.65 6.89
N ASN A 108 -9.33 7.34 6.52
CA ASN A 108 -9.24 8.06 5.25
C ASN A 108 -8.87 7.16 4.05
N LEU A 109 -8.52 5.90 4.29
CA LEU A 109 -8.26 4.93 3.23
C LEU A 109 -9.45 3.96 3.03
N GLU A 110 -10.41 3.97 3.94
CA GLU A 110 -11.61 3.15 3.86
C GLU A 110 -12.40 3.49 2.59
N GLY A 111 -12.75 2.46 1.80
CA GLY A 111 -13.50 2.65 0.57
C GLY A 111 -12.67 2.95 -0.68
N ILE A 112 -11.40 3.36 -0.56
CA ILE A 112 -10.50 3.52 -1.70
C ILE A 112 -10.03 2.14 -2.15
N PRO A 113 -10.20 1.74 -3.42
CA PRO A 113 -9.63 0.51 -3.96
C PRO A 113 -8.10 0.57 -3.96
N ILE A 114 -7.46 -0.49 -3.48
CA ILE A 114 -6.00 -0.58 -3.37
C ILE A 114 -5.51 -1.87 -4.03
N ALA A 115 -4.58 -1.78 -4.98
CA ALA A 115 -3.80 -2.91 -5.47
C ALA A 115 -2.38 -2.83 -4.93
N PHE A 116 -1.88 -3.93 -4.38
CA PHE A 116 -0.45 -4.11 -4.16
C PHE A 116 0.06 -5.12 -5.18
N VAL A 117 0.88 -4.65 -6.13
CA VAL A 117 1.37 -5.44 -7.27
C VAL A 117 2.77 -5.95 -6.96
N THR A 118 2.95 -7.27 -7.05
CA THR A 118 4.23 -7.92 -6.76
C THR A 118 4.65 -8.80 -7.93
N SER A 119 5.92 -8.69 -8.32
CA SER A 119 6.56 -9.55 -9.33
C SER A 119 7.16 -10.81 -8.69
N GLU A 120 7.46 -11.80 -9.53
CA GLU A 120 7.95 -13.11 -9.05
C GLU A 120 9.41 -13.08 -8.58
N SER A 121 10.27 -12.33 -9.28
CA SER A 121 11.73 -12.43 -9.14
C SER A 121 12.39 -11.19 -8.51
N SER A 122 11.60 -10.26 -7.95
CA SER A 122 12.15 -9.03 -7.37
C SER A 122 12.78 -9.22 -5.98
N GLY A 123 12.39 -10.25 -5.26
CA GLY A 123 12.73 -10.41 -3.85
C GLY A 123 11.94 -9.51 -2.89
N HIS A 124 11.08 -8.64 -3.39
CA HIS A 124 10.19 -7.78 -2.60
C HIS A 124 8.87 -8.50 -2.31
N MET A 125 8.83 -9.27 -1.23
CA MET A 125 7.71 -10.16 -0.90
C MET A 125 6.69 -9.55 0.07
N GLN A 126 6.70 -8.23 0.29
CA GLN A 126 5.86 -7.58 1.29
C GLN A 126 4.38 -7.42 0.90
N GLY A 127 3.99 -7.79 -0.30
CA GLY A 127 2.61 -7.68 -0.77
C GLY A 127 1.59 -8.31 0.18
N PRO A 128 1.70 -9.59 0.51
CA PRO A 128 0.77 -10.26 1.42
C PRO A 128 0.69 -9.61 2.80
N GLU A 129 1.82 -9.17 3.36
CA GLU A 129 1.92 -8.55 4.69
C GLU A 129 1.21 -7.19 4.71
N VAL A 130 1.50 -6.34 3.72
CA VAL A 130 0.89 -5.02 3.56
C VAL A 130 -0.60 -5.14 3.33
N VAL A 131 -1.03 -6.05 2.46
CA VAL A 131 -2.46 -6.28 2.17
C VAL A 131 -3.19 -6.83 3.39
N ALA A 132 -2.55 -7.73 4.16
CA ALA A 132 -3.13 -8.23 5.41
C ALA A 132 -3.36 -7.11 6.43
N PHE A 133 -2.38 -6.21 6.61
CA PHE A 133 -2.51 -5.04 7.47
C PHE A 133 -3.62 -4.10 6.97
N LEU A 134 -3.65 -3.77 5.69
CA LEU A 134 -4.66 -2.90 5.11
C LEU A 134 -6.07 -3.48 5.30
N LYS A 135 -6.27 -4.77 5.04
CA LYS A 135 -7.56 -5.45 5.27
C LYS A 135 -7.97 -5.44 6.74
N GLN A 136 -7.03 -5.72 7.65
CA GLN A 136 -7.29 -5.62 9.09
C GLN A 136 -7.70 -4.19 9.47
N ALA A 137 -7.05 -3.18 8.87
CA ALA A 137 -7.37 -1.77 9.07
C ALA A 137 -8.62 -1.28 8.31
N GLY A 138 -9.41 -2.17 7.71
CA GLY A 138 -10.70 -1.85 7.08
C GLY A 138 -10.63 -1.40 5.63
N CYS A 139 -9.46 -1.46 4.99
CA CYS A 139 -9.29 -1.04 3.61
C CYS A 139 -9.68 -2.13 2.60
N LYS A 140 -10.08 -1.72 1.40
CA LYS A 140 -10.31 -2.62 0.25
C LYS A 140 -8.99 -2.81 -0.49
N ALA A 141 -8.23 -3.85 -0.15
CA ALA A 141 -6.91 -4.09 -0.71
C ALA A 141 -6.81 -5.48 -1.36
N ASP A 142 -6.20 -5.52 -2.54
CA ASP A 142 -5.94 -6.73 -3.31
C ASP A 142 -4.43 -7.00 -3.41
N ASP A 143 -4.05 -8.26 -3.18
CA ASP A 143 -2.70 -8.77 -3.40
C ASP A 143 -2.59 -9.27 -4.84
N VAL A 144 -2.02 -8.44 -5.71
CA VAL A 144 -1.90 -8.70 -7.14
C VAL A 144 -0.53 -9.31 -7.44
N GLN A 145 -0.45 -10.62 -7.32
CA GLN A 145 0.76 -11.39 -7.64
C GLN A 145 0.80 -11.66 -9.15
N LEU A 146 1.72 -11.02 -9.88
CA LEU A 146 1.81 -11.14 -11.35
C LEU A 146 1.93 -12.58 -11.83
N LYS A 147 2.70 -13.43 -11.11
CA LYS A 147 2.85 -14.85 -11.43
C LYS A 147 1.52 -15.62 -11.48
N ASN A 148 0.59 -15.28 -10.60
CA ASN A 148 -0.72 -15.93 -10.53
C ASN A 148 -1.63 -15.51 -11.69
N LEU A 149 -1.24 -14.47 -12.42
CA LEU A 149 -1.95 -13.91 -13.58
C LEU A 149 -1.21 -14.17 -14.89
N GLY A 150 -0.25 -15.12 -14.89
CA GLY A 150 0.47 -15.55 -16.07
C GLY A 150 1.60 -14.61 -16.52
N VAL A 151 2.02 -13.68 -15.65
CA VAL A 151 3.15 -12.77 -15.91
C VAL A 151 4.31 -13.12 -14.96
N SER A 152 5.29 -13.86 -15.46
CA SER A 152 6.38 -14.43 -14.66
C SER A 152 7.74 -13.83 -15.02
N GLY A 153 8.73 -14.04 -14.12
CA GLY A 153 10.13 -13.72 -14.31
C GLY A 153 10.50 -12.25 -14.12
N ASN A 154 9.53 -11.37 -13.85
CA ASN A 154 9.79 -9.95 -13.66
C ASN A 154 10.50 -9.67 -12.34
N GLY A 155 11.47 -8.75 -12.39
CA GLY A 155 12.13 -8.17 -11.22
C GLY A 155 11.47 -6.88 -10.75
N HIS A 156 12.17 -6.19 -9.84
CA HIS A 156 11.65 -4.98 -9.19
C HIS A 156 11.33 -3.82 -10.14
N PHE A 157 12.07 -3.69 -11.23
CA PHE A 157 11.83 -2.67 -12.25
C PHE A 157 11.00 -3.18 -13.42
N MET A 158 9.94 -3.94 -13.12
CA MET A 158 9.05 -4.59 -14.10
C MET A 158 8.54 -3.65 -15.21
N MET A 159 8.44 -2.34 -14.94
CA MET A 159 8.01 -1.34 -15.91
C MET A 159 9.07 -1.06 -17.00
N LEU A 160 10.32 -1.48 -16.82
CA LEU A 160 11.43 -1.31 -17.78
C LEU A 160 11.73 -2.60 -18.57
N GLU A 161 11.09 -3.71 -18.22
CA GLU A 161 11.36 -5.01 -18.85
C GLU A 161 10.64 -5.18 -20.19
N THR A 162 11.05 -6.19 -20.95
CA THR A 162 10.57 -6.41 -22.32
C THR A 162 9.06 -6.69 -22.37
N ASN A 163 8.52 -7.36 -21.34
CA ASN A 163 7.08 -7.69 -21.20
C ASN A 163 6.29 -6.63 -20.42
N ARG A 164 6.81 -5.41 -20.23
CA ARG A 164 6.14 -4.33 -19.48
C ARG A 164 4.70 -4.04 -19.90
N LYS A 165 4.36 -4.31 -21.17
CA LYS A 165 2.98 -4.16 -21.66
C LYS A 165 2.04 -5.18 -21.04
N GLN A 166 2.50 -6.40 -20.78
CA GLN A 166 1.71 -7.42 -20.10
C GLN A 166 1.53 -7.04 -18.63
N VAL A 167 2.59 -6.57 -17.96
CA VAL A 167 2.52 -6.03 -16.58
C VAL A 167 1.50 -4.90 -16.49
N PHE A 168 1.59 -3.92 -17.41
CA PHE A 168 0.65 -2.81 -17.46
C PHE A 168 -0.79 -3.28 -17.74
N GLY A 169 -0.98 -4.28 -18.60
CA GLY A 169 -2.29 -4.88 -18.90
C GLY A 169 -2.96 -5.46 -17.63
N VAL A 170 -2.19 -6.08 -16.73
CA VAL A 170 -2.71 -6.54 -15.44
C VAL A 170 -3.20 -5.37 -14.58
N ILE A 171 -2.38 -4.32 -14.47
CA ILE A 171 -2.71 -3.12 -13.69
C ILE A 171 -3.94 -2.42 -14.28
N GLN A 172 -3.97 -2.22 -15.59
CA GLN A 172 -5.08 -1.61 -16.28
C GLN A 172 -6.39 -2.39 -16.07
N ASN A 173 -6.33 -3.68 -16.22
CA ASN A 173 -7.49 -4.57 -16.02
C ASN A 173 -8.03 -4.48 -14.59
N TRP A 174 -7.14 -4.43 -13.59
CA TRP A 174 -7.55 -4.24 -12.20
C TRP A 174 -8.21 -2.86 -12.00
N ILE A 175 -7.64 -1.79 -12.56
CA ILE A 175 -8.21 -0.43 -12.49
C ILE A 175 -9.62 -0.39 -13.10
N GLU A 176 -9.80 -0.95 -14.30
CA GLU A 176 -11.09 -0.96 -15.02
C GLU A 176 -12.19 -1.71 -14.24
N HIS A 177 -11.84 -2.71 -13.43
CA HIS A 177 -12.79 -3.47 -12.62
C HIS A 177 -13.03 -2.88 -11.22
N SER A 178 -12.10 -2.09 -10.70
CA SER A 178 -12.13 -1.60 -9.32
C SER A 178 -12.56 -0.14 -9.20
N VAL A 179 -12.36 0.66 -10.25
CA VAL A 179 -12.70 2.08 -10.29
C VAL A 179 -13.96 2.26 -11.13
N THR A 180 -15.09 2.41 -10.46
CA THR A 180 -16.40 2.71 -11.08
C THR A 180 -16.66 4.21 -11.09
#